data_2bb47941c9a4ac7cce7112ade7a3f9c9
#
_entry.id   2bb47941c9a4ac7cce7112ade7a3f9c9
#
_cell.length_a   1.000
_cell.length_b   1.000
_cell.length_c   1.000
_cell.angle_alpha   90.00
_cell.angle_beta   90.00
_cell.angle_gamma   90.00
#
_symmetry.space_group_name_H-M   'P 1'
#
loop_
_entity.id
_entity.type
_entity.pdbx_description
1 polymer ?
#
loop_
_entity_poly.entity_id
_entity_poly.type
_entity_poly.pdbx_seq_one_letter_code
_entity_poly.pdbx_strand_id
1 'polypeptide(L)'
;NRLKYVNDTMGHEVGDKMIFNFATILREVIPSPNTICRWGGDEFAVMMIKTDRKRIEDYLAQIDHAVAAYNNSGEIPSLSYAAGYALSSEFPGLSYKELLARADEYMYENKKEWYMEQQLEK
;
A
#
# COMPACT_ATOMS: atom_id res chain seq x y z
N ASN A 1 -1.00 -6.33 12.61
CA ASN A 1 -0.95 -6.71 11.20
C ASN A 1 -2.32 -7.19 10.74
N ARG A 2 -2.86 -6.53 9.71
CA ARG A 2 -4.21 -6.83 9.23
C ARG A 2 -4.35 -8.22 8.63
N LEU A 3 -3.33 -8.68 7.89
CA LEU A 3 -3.36 -10.03 7.31
C LEU A 3 -3.44 -11.09 8.40
N LYS A 4 -2.65 -10.94 9.44
CA LYS A 4 -2.69 -11.88 10.57
C LYS A 4 -4.06 -11.91 11.21
N TYR A 5 -4.65 -10.73 11.44
CA TYR A 5 -6.00 -10.62 12.01
C TYR A 5 -7.03 -11.35 11.13
N VAL A 6 -6.99 -11.11 9.81
CA VAL A 6 -7.92 -11.75 8.88
C VAL A 6 -7.72 -13.26 8.85
N ASN A 7 -6.46 -13.72 8.80
CA ASN A 7 -6.17 -15.17 8.82
C ASN A 7 -6.67 -15.82 10.10
N ASP A 8 -6.47 -15.16 11.24
CA ASP A 8 -6.85 -15.73 12.55
C ASP A 8 -8.36 -15.74 12.76
N THR A 9 -9.09 -14.76 12.21
CA THR A 9 -10.53 -14.61 12.45
C THR A 9 -11.40 -15.16 11.32
N MET A 10 -10.91 -15.12 10.08
CA MET A 10 -11.68 -15.49 8.89
C MET A 10 -11.06 -16.63 8.07
N GLY A 11 -9.84 -17.05 8.41
CA GLY A 11 -9.14 -18.13 7.74
C GLY A 11 -8.20 -17.65 6.64
N HIS A 12 -7.27 -18.54 6.27
CA HIS A 12 -6.22 -18.23 5.28
C HIS A 12 -6.76 -17.98 3.87
N GLU A 13 -7.86 -18.64 3.51
CA GLU A 13 -8.48 -18.42 2.18
C GLU A 13 -8.97 -16.98 2.04
N VAL A 14 -9.55 -16.43 3.09
CA VAL A 14 -10.01 -15.03 3.10
C VAL A 14 -8.82 -14.07 3.11
N GLY A 15 -7.76 -14.42 3.85
CA GLY A 15 -6.52 -13.64 3.84
C GLY A 15 -5.88 -13.60 2.47
N ASP A 16 -5.83 -14.75 1.78
CA ASP A 16 -5.30 -14.84 0.41
C ASP A 16 -6.14 -14.00 -0.55
N LYS A 17 -7.46 -14.03 -0.40
CA LYS A 17 -8.37 -13.20 -1.19
C LYS A 17 -8.08 -11.72 -0.99
N MET A 18 -7.84 -11.31 0.24
CA MET A 18 -7.51 -9.92 0.57
C MET A 18 -6.25 -9.47 -0.17
N ILE A 19 -5.18 -10.28 -0.12
CA ILE A 19 -3.92 -9.99 -0.80
C ILE A 19 -4.11 -9.95 -2.31
N PHE A 20 -4.81 -10.94 -2.87
CA PHE A 20 -5.07 -11.02 -4.31
C PHE A 20 -5.84 -9.79 -4.81
N ASN A 21 -6.86 -9.39 -4.08
CA ASN A 21 -7.71 -8.26 -4.50
C ASN A 21 -6.96 -6.94 -4.40
N PHE A 22 -6.13 -6.74 -3.37
CA PHE A 22 -5.31 -5.55 -3.29
C PHE A 22 -4.27 -5.52 -4.41
N ALA A 23 -3.62 -6.64 -4.70
CA ALA A 23 -2.67 -6.74 -5.80
C ALA A 23 -3.34 -6.42 -7.15
N THR A 24 -4.57 -6.85 -7.34
CA THR A 24 -5.34 -6.55 -8.55
C THR A 24 -5.56 -5.04 -8.70
N ILE A 25 -5.93 -4.37 -7.62
CA ILE A 25 -6.08 -2.91 -7.62
C ILE A 25 -4.78 -2.23 -8.01
N LEU A 26 -3.66 -2.65 -7.41
CA LEU A 26 -2.35 -2.07 -7.75
C LEU A 26 -2.02 -2.25 -9.23
N ARG A 27 -2.28 -3.43 -9.79
CA ARG A 27 -2.00 -3.69 -11.21
C ARG A 27 -2.88 -2.88 -12.14
N GLU A 28 -4.11 -2.61 -11.75
CA GLU A 28 -5.02 -1.80 -12.54
C GLU A 28 -4.66 -0.31 -12.53
N VAL A 29 -4.17 0.18 -11.40
CA VAL A 29 -3.83 1.60 -11.24
C VAL A 29 -2.44 1.92 -11.78
N ILE A 30 -1.46 1.04 -11.53
CA ILE A 30 -0.05 1.31 -11.84
C ILE A 30 0.32 0.62 -13.15
N PRO A 31 0.57 1.40 -14.23
CA PRO A 31 0.81 0.82 -15.56
C PRO A 31 2.23 0.30 -15.72
N SER A 32 2.41 -0.62 -16.68
CA SER A 32 3.74 -1.00 -17.16
C SER A 32 4.45 0.24 -17.70
N PRO A 33 5.79 0.33 -17.61
CA PRO A 33 6.72 -0.74 -17.21
C PRO A 33 7.05 -0.76 -15.71
N ASN A 34 6.28 -0.10 -14.87
CA ASN A 34 6.54 -0.09 -13.44
C ASN A 34 6.38 -1.50 -12.86
N THR A 35 7.19 -1.81 -11.86
CA THR A 35 7.26 -3.15 -11.27
C THR A 35 6.56 -3.17 -9.92
N ILE A 36 5.65 -4.12 -9.75
CA ILE A 36 4.96 -4.36 -8.49
C ILE A 36 5.40 -5.70 -7.96
N CYS A 37 5.85 -5.76 -6.72
CA CYS A 37 6.18 -7.02 -6.11
C CYS A 37 5.64 -7.09 -4.67
N ARG A 38 5.29 -8.30 -4.28
CA ARG A 38 4.92 -8.56 -2.88
C ARG A 38 6.20 -8.69 -2.07
N TRP A 39 6.38 -7.78 -1.12
CA TRP A 39 7.59 -7.73 -0.32
C TRP A 39 7.54 -8.74 0.83
N GLY A 40 6.38 -8.93 1.42
CA GLY A 40 6.18 -9.90 2.50
C GLY A 40 4.81 -9.71 3.12
N GLY A 41 4.22 -10.77 3.67
CA GLY A 41 2.93 -10.70 4.32
C GLY A 41 1.90 -9.93 3.49
N ASP A 42 1.49 -8.78 4.01
CA ASP A 42 0.56 -7.87 3.35
C ASP A 42 1.25 -6.61 2.81
N GLU A 43 2.57 -6.66 2.62
CA GLU A 43 3.36 -5.54 2.12
C GLU A 43 3.67 -5.69 0.63
N PHE A 44 3.54 -4.59 -0.10
CA PHE A 44 3.87 -4.50 -1.53
C PHE A 44 4.87 -3.39 -1.75
N ALA A 45 5.79 -3.61 -2.67
CA ALA A 45 6.75 -2.60 -3.11
C ALA A 45 6.52 -2.33 -4.59
N VAL A 46 6.55 -1.06 -4.97
CA VAL A 46 6.38 -0.63 -6.35
C VAL A 46 7.60 0.19 -6.75
N MET A 47 8.26 -0.21 -7.83
CA MET A 47 9.38 0.54 -8.39
C MET A 47 8.89 1.25 -9.64
N MET A 48 8.95 2.58 -9.62
CA MET A 48 8.52 3.40 -10.74
C MET A 48 9.72 4.03 -11.43
N ILE A 49 9.68 4.04 -12.76
CA ILE A 49 10.75 4.61 -13.59
C ILE A 49 10.31 6.00 -14.04
N LYS A 50 11.22 6.98 -13.93
CA LYS A 50 10.99 8.36 -14.40
C LYS A 50 9.69 8.95 -13.83
N THR A 51 9.59 8.99 -12.52
CA THR A 51 8.40 9.49 -11.85
C THR A 51 8.73 10.75 -11.04
N ASP A 52 7.68 11.41 -10.56
CA ASP A 52 7.79 12.56 -9.67
C ASP A 52 6.73 12.46 -8.56
N ARG A 53 6.81 13.37 -7.62
CA ARG A 53 5.91 13.39 -6.46
C ARG A 53 4.44 13.48 -6.88
N LYS A 54 4.14 14.35 -7.83
CA LYS A 54 2.76 14.54 -8.30
C LYS A 54 2.18 13.25 -8.88
N ARG A 55 2.97 12.55 -9.69
CA ARG A 55 2.54 11.29 -10.32
C ARG A 55 2.29 10.21 -9.27
N ILE A 56 3.15 10.11 -8.27
CA ILE A 56 2.96 9.16 -7.18
C ILE A 56 1.69 9.49 -6.40
N GLU A 57 1.48 10.77 -6.07
CA GLU A 57 0.27 11.20 -5.34
C GLU A 57 -0.99 10.95 -6.15
N ASP A 58 -0.95 11.13 -7.47
CA ASP A 58 -2.07 10.81 -8.34
C ASP A 58 -2.39 9.31 -8.33
N TYR A 59 -1.37 8.46 -8.36
CA TYR A 59 -1.59 7.01 -8.25
C TYR A 59 -2.16 6.64 -6.88
N LEU A 60 -1.67 7.23 -5.81
CA LEU A 60 -2.20 6.98 -4.47
C LEU A 60 -3.66 7.39 -4.37
N ALA A 61 -4.04 8.52 -4.96
CA ALA A 61 -5.44 8.95 -5.00
C ALA A 61 -6.31 7.95 -5.77
N GLN A 62 -5.81 7.40 -6.88
CA GLN A 62 -6.53 6.38 -7.64
C GLN A 62 -6.67 5.09 -6.86
N ILE A 63 -5.63 4.69 -6.11
CA ILE A 63 -5.69 3.52 -5.25
C ILE A 63 -6.72 3.72 -4.15
N ASP A 64 -6.72 4.89 -3.49
CA ASP A 64 -7.71 5.22 -2.47
C ASP A 64 -9.13 5.12 -3.00
N HIS A 65 -9.36 5.65 -4.20
CA HIS A 65 -10.66 5.60 -4.85
C HIS A 65 -11.09 4.16 -5.14
N ALA A 66 -10.17 3.35 -5.66
CA ALA A 66 -10.45 1.95 -6.00
C ALA A 66 -10.72 1.12 -4.74
N VAL A 67 -9.96 1.36 -3.67
CA VAL A 67 -10.16 0.68 -2.39
C VAL A 67 -11.51 1.06 -1.78
N ALA A 68 -11.87 2.34 -1.83
CA ALA A 68 -13.17 2.81 -1.33
C ALA A 68 -14.32 2.17 -2.11
N ALA A 69 -14.21 2.10 -3.43
CA ALA A 69 -15.24 1.46 -4.28
C ALA A 69 -15.37 -0.02 -3.96
N TYR A 70 -14.23 -0.70 -3.77
CA TYR A 70 -14.23 -2.11 -3.40
C TYR A 70 -14.93 -2.32 -2.04
N ASN A 71 -14.58 -1.51 -1.05
CA ASN A 71 -15.16 -1.64 0.29
C ASN A 71 -16.66 -1.32 0.28
N ASN A 72 -17.10 -0.37 -0.54
CA ASN A 72 -18.50 -0.01 -0.64
C ASN A 72 -19.34 -1.06 -1.39
N SER A 73 -18.70 -1.97 -2.12
CA SER A 73 -19.42 -3.04 -2.82
C SER A 73 -19.86 -4.17 -1.88
N GLY A 74 -19.44 -4.14 -0.61
CA GLY A 74 -19.80 -5.16 0.36
C GLY A 74 -18.89 -6.37 0.39
N GLU A 75 -17.79 -6.35 -0.36
CA GLU A 75 -16.84 -7.44 -0.37
C GLU A 75 -16.18 -7.64 0.99
N ILE A 76 -15.92 -8.90 1.34
CA ILE A 76 -15.29 -9.29 2.61
C ILE A 76 -13.98 -10.00 2.31
N PRO A 77 -12.86 -9.64 2.97
CA PRO A 77 -12.75 -8.55 3.95
C PRO A 77 -12.62 -7.21 3.28
N SER A 78 -12.94 -6.14 4.00
CA SER A 78 -12.65 -4.80 3.52
C SER A 78 -11.14 -4.61 3.43
N LEU A 79 -10.70 -3.72 2.53
CA LEU A 79 -9.29 -3.42 2.34
C LEU A 79 -8.92 -2.14 3.08
N SER A 80 -7.75 -2.15 3.70
CA SER A 80 -7.13 -0.95 4.23
C SER A 80 -5.63 -1.08 4.06
N TYR A 81 -4.96 0.05 3.88
CA TYR A 81 -3.52 0.04 3.64
C TYR A 81 -2.90 1.33 4.13
N ALA A 82 -1.59 1.30 4.34
CA ALA A 82 -0.78 2.50 4.54
C ALA A 82 0.27 2.53 3.45
N ALA A 83 0.66 3.72 3.04
CA ALA A 83 1.65 3.88 1.97
C ALA A 83 2.70 4.91 2.37
N GLY A 84 3.91 4.69 1.89
CA GLY A 84 4.99 5.64 1.97
C GLY A 84 5.79 5.57 0.68
N TYR A 85 6.46 6.64 0.33
CA TYR A 85 7.29 6.66 -0.88
C TYR A 85 8.53 7.51 -0.69
N ALA A 86 9.54 7.23 -1.52
CA ALA A 86 10.77 8.00 -1.56
C ALA A 86 11.19 8.19 -3.01
N LEU A 87 11.65 9.38 -3.35
CA LEU A 87 12.11 9.73 -4.70
C LEU A 87 13.62 9.80 -4.74
N SER A 88 14.22 9.18 -5.75
CA SER A 88 15.68 9.25 -5.92
C SER A 88 16.17 10.67 -6.12
N SER A 89 15.36 11.53 -6.71
CA SER A 89 15.70 12.95 -6.91
C SER A 89 15.82 13.72 -5.58
N GLU A 90 15.12 13.27 -4.55
CA GLU A 90 15.16 13.90 -3.22
C GLU A 90 16.25 13.32 -2.33
N PHE A 91 16.79 12.15 -2.68
CA PHE A 91 17.82 11.45 -1.92
C PHE A 91 18.96 11.03 -2.84
N PRO A 92 19.72 12.01 -3.41
CA PRO A 92 20.79 11.67 -4.34
C PRO A 92 21.87 10.81 -3.68
N GLY A 93 22.33 9.82 -4.42
CA GLY A 93 23.36 8.91 -3.95
C GLY A 93 22.88 7.69 -3.18
N LEU A 94 21.59 7.60 -2.86
CA LEU A 94 21.06 6.41 -2.20
C LEU A 94 20.80 5.28 -3.21
N SER A 95 21.11 4.04 -2.80
CA SER A 95 20.72 2.87 -3.56
C SER A 95 19.21 2.67 -3.52
N TYR A 96 18.67 1.82 -4.41
CA TYR A 96 17.25 1.52 -4.37
C TYR A 96 16.84 0.82 -3.06
N LYS A 97 17.74 0.05 -2.45
CA LYS A 97 17.49 -0.56 -1.12
C LYS A 97 17.34 0.49 -0.04
N GLU A 98 18.18 1.51 -0.08
CA GLU A 98 18.11 2.61 0.87
C GLU A 98 16.86 3.46 0.65
N LEU A 99 16.47 3.67 -0.62
CA LEU A 99 15.21 4.35 -0.95
C LEU A 99 14.01 3.58 -0.44
N LEU A 100 14.02 2.25 -0.61
CA LEU A 100 12.94 1.40 -0.12
C LEU A 100 12.81 1.48 1.39
N ALA A 101 13.96 1.50 2.10
CA ALA A 101 13.97 1.67 3.55
C ALA A 101 13.35 3.00 3.97
N ARG A 102 13.62 4.09 3.25
CA ARG A 102 13.02 5.39 3.51
C ARG A 102 11.51 5.38 3.28
N ALA A 103 11.06 4.76 2.19
CA ALA A 103 9.64 4.62 1.91
C ALA A 103 8.93 3.82 3.01
N ASP A 104 9.57 2.78 3.51
CA ASP A 104 9.04 1.95 4.58
C ASP A 104 8.92 2.76 5.89
N GLU A 105 9.90 3.62 6.20
CA GLU A 105 9.82 4.51 7.35
C GLU A 105 8.63 5.46 7.26
N TYR A 106 8.41 6.06 6.08
CA TYR A 106 7.27 6.95 5.86
C TYR A 106 5.93 6.22 5.96
N MET A 107 5.88 4.99 5.45
CA MET A 107 4.69 4.15 5.59
C MET A 107 4.38 3.87 7.06
N TYR A 108 5.41 3.56 7.84
CA TYR A 108 5.27 3.29 9.27
C TYR A 108 4.74 4.51 10.02
N GLU A 109 5.26 5.71 9.71
CA GLU A 109 4.79 6.95 10.30
C GLU A 109 3.32 7.21 9.96
N ASN A 110 2.92 6.95 8.72
CA ASN A 110 1.52 7.08 8.30
C ASN A 110 0.60 6.12 9.05
N LYS A 111 1.05 4.90 9.29
CA LYS A 111 0.31 3.93 10.10
C LYS A 111 0.12 4.44 11.53
N LYS A 112 1.15 5.02 12.12
CA LYS A 112 1.07 5.58 13.47
C LYS A 112 0.04 6.69 13.56
N GLU A 113 0.08 7.63 12.61
CA GLU A 113 -0.87 8.73 12.56
C GLU A 113 -2.31 8.22 12.45
N TRP A 114 -2.53 7.25 11.57
CA TRP A 114 -3.85 6.64 11.39
C TRP A 114 -4.37 6.02 12.68
N TYR A 115 -3.53 5.24 13.38
CA TYR A 115 -3.92 4.64 14.67
C TYR A 115 -4.21 5.69 15.73
N MET A 116 -3.43 6.75 15.79
CA MET A 116 -3.65 7.84 16.74
C MET A 116 -4.98 8.56 16.47
N GLU A 117 -5.30 8.82 15.21
CA GLU A 117 -6.57 9.41 14.82
C GLU A 117 -7.76 8.52 15.23
N GLN A 118 -7.64 7.21 15.04
CA GLN A 118 -8.67 6.27 15.44
C GLN A 118 -8.89 6.27 16.96
N GLN A 119 -7.84 6.43 17.73
CA GLN A 119 -7.94 6.52 19.19
C GLN A 119 -8.62 7.80 19.65
N LEU A 120 -8.37 8.91 18.95
CA LEU A 120 -8.96 10.20 19.28
C LEU A 120 -10.46 10.26 18.96
N GLU A 121 -10.92 9.50 17.97
CA GLU A 121 -12.34 9.43 17.59
C GLU A 121 -13.17 8.58 18.55
N LYS A 122 -12.53 7.83 19.40
CA LYS A 122 -13.19 7.02 20.41
C LYS A 122 -13.37 7.81 21.70
#